data_16ee8d5a1fbadcc537bcdd539a499d9b
#
_entry.id   16ee8d5a1fbadcc537bcdd539a499d9b
#
_cell.length_a   1.000
_cell.length_b   1.000
_cell.length_c   1.000
_cell.angle_alpha   90.00
_cell.angle_beta   90.00
_cell.angle_gamma   90.00
#
_symmetry.space_group_name_H-M   'P 1'
#
loop_
_entity.id
_entity.type
_entity.pdbx_description
1 polymer ?
#
loop_
_entity_poly.entity_id
_entity_poly.type
_entity_poly.pdbx_seq_one_letter_code
_entity_poly.pdbx_strand_id
1 'polypeptide(L)'
;PAVIEAEIEDLLDGDVPFFSTLARDGRLVGPRGTFWLAPCDLVEHTLQQWRSSDLPLERGIIQAALVSAYLNDGWVPSERSLRPQQVRDGDIDSRRRTQAAAIMRRLLDAAIRGRDGSVAWIAPSVTPTGSSIQPIEQDLYGGICGIALLAAAYARETQAGRADPVDGVDDLLAATLHTLDLAEEKRRVAESRALKLRPRSIGAYIGLGSQIWTHLVLAHWRRDGGQGVQRARALADRIPAAAAAERSNDLIDGVAGAIAPLLALATASGESSYLTMACELGDLLAERAQHRDGTACWAETRWPDGMGGFAHGATGIGWALSRLARACGRSSYQTLAQAAFAFEDGLFDHDEGNWLDLRDFEEARSTAAWCHGSVGIGLAHVDLDPRLVDPATRVLLRRAAAATWRMGFGANHGLCHGDLGAWELLDRAIALG
;
A
#
# COMPACT_ATOMS: atom_id res chain seq x y z
N PRO A 1 -2.05 -22.22 37.38
CA PRO A 1 -3.00 -23.31 37.56
C PRO A 1 -2.46 -24.60 36.90
N ALA A 2 -2.71 -25.75 37.51
CA ALA A 2 -2.18 -27.06 37.07
C ALA A 2 -2.50 -27.39 35.59
N VAL A 3 -3.57 -26.81 35.04
CA VAL A 3 -3.93 -27.00 33.63
C VAL A 3 -2.94 -26.35 32.68
N ILE A 4 -2.42 -25.16 33.00
CA ILE A 4 -1.42 -24.46 32.16
C ILE A 4 -0.11 -25.24 32.14
N GLU A 5 0.30 -25.78 33.30
CA GLU A 5 1.49 -26.62 33.40
C GLU A 5 1.34 -27.88 32.55
N ALA A 6 0.19 -28.53 32.63
CA ALA A 6 -0.12 -29.73 31.82
C ALA A 6 -0.18 -29.43 30.30
N GLU A 7 -0.72 -28.29 29.89
CA GLU A 7 -0.70 -27.84 28.47
C GLU A 7 0.73 -27.61 27.98
N ILE A 8 1.58 -26.96 28.80
CA ILE A 8 2.99 -26.72 28.47
C ILE A 8 3.75 -28.04 28.34
N GLU A 9 3.52 -28.99 29.24
CA GLU A 9 4.15 -30.30 29.19
C GLU A 9 3.73 -31.08 27.92
N ASP A 10 2.44 -31.11 27.58
CA ASP A 10 1.98 -31.75 26.33
C ASP A 10 2.64 -31.12 25.10
N LEU A 11 2.68 -29.77 25.01
CA LEU A 11 3.30 -29.07 23.91
C LEU A 11 4.82 -29.34 23.82
N LEU A 12 5.50 -29.48 24.95
CA LEU A 12 6.94 -29.83 24.99
C LEU A 12 7.19 -31.26 24.56
N ASP A 13 6.24 -32.16 24.85
CA ASP A 13 6.28 -33.57 24.39
C ASP A 13 5.88 -33.69 22.90
N GLY A 14 5.49 -32.59 22.24
CA GLY A 14 5.07 -32.56 20.84
C GLY A 14 3.63 -33.02 20.63
N ASP A 15 2.83 -33.07 21.68
CA ASP A 15 1.41 -33.39 21.65
C ASP A 15 0.53 -32.13 21.69
N VAL A 16 -0.71 -32.26 21.23
CA VAL A 16 -1.69 -31.19 21.25
C VAL A 16 -2.55 -31.30 22.51
N PRO A 17 -2.57 -30.27 23.38
CA PRO A 17 -3.38 -30.30 24.60
C PRO A 17 -4.86 -30.61 24.28
N PHE A 18 -5.39 -31.65 24.85
CA PHE A 18 -6.74 -32.12 24.58
C PHE A 18 -7.67 -31.85 25.75
N PHE A 19 -8.84 -31.27 25.45
CA PHE A 19 -9.90 -31.00 26.40
C PHE A 19 -11.13 -31.81 26.09
N SER A 20 -11.75 -32.35 27.11
CA SER A 20 -12.99 -33.11 27.01
C SER A 20 -14.02 -32.68 28.05
N THR A 21 -15.28 -32.94 27.77
CA THR A 21 -16.35 -32.70 28.74
C THR A 21 -17.40 -33.78 28.69
N LEU A 22 -18.02 -34.04 29.84
CA LEU A 22 -19.23 -34.87 29.92
C LEU A 22 -20.44 -33.94 29.75
N ALA A 23 -21.21 -34.14 28.71
CA ALA A 23 -22.33 -33.27 28.35
C ALA A 23 -23.35 -33.08 29.50
N ARG A 24 -23.48 -34.04 30.38
CA ARG A 24 -24.44 -33.96 31.50
C ARG A 24 -24.00 -33.13 32.70
N ASP A 25 -22.68 -32.93 32.92
CA ASP A 25 -22.16 -32.18 34.07
C ASP A 25 -21.37 -30.91 33.68
N GLY A 26 -21.09 -30.76 32.37
CA GLY A 26 -20.49 -29.54 31.80
C GLY A 26 -19.09 -29.22 32.32
N ARG A 27 -18.44 -30.12 33.09
CA ARG A 27 -17.05 -29.90 33.53
C ARG A 27 -16.09 -30.08 32.36
N LEU A 28 -15.18 -29.15 32.23
CA LEU A 28 -14.07 -29.23 31.27
C LEU A 28 -12.89 -29.93 31.93
N VAL A 29 -12.51 -31.11 31.38
CA VAL A 29 -11.32 -31.87 31.77
C VAL A 29 -10.22 -31.55 30.76
N GLY A 30 -9.14 -30.98 31.24
CA GLY A 30 -7.94 -30.64 30.44
C GLY A 30 -6.94 -31.81 30.40
N PRO A 31 -5.74 -31.52 29.84
CA PRO A 31 -4.66 -32.48 29.76
C PRO A 31 -4.34 -33.12 31.12
N ARG A 32 -3.98 -34.41 31.10
CA ARG A 32 -3.57 -35.17 32.30
C ARG A 32 -4.60 -35.17 33.44
N GLY A 33 -5.90 -35.01 33.07
CA GLY A 33 -7.00 -35.03 34.03
C GLY A 33 -7.16 -33.79 34.88
N THR A 34 -6.54 -32.66 34.46
CA THR A 34 -6.73 -31.36 35.12
C THR A 34 -8.11 -30.78 34.85
N PHE A 35 -8.58 -29.91 35.75
CA PHE A 35 -9.87 -29.20 35.60
C PHE A 35 -9.66 -27.71 35.51
N TRP A 36 -10.34 -27.08 34.58
CA TRP A 36 -10.17 -25.63 34.37
C TRP A 36 -11.39 -24.81 34.76
N LEU A 37 -12.56 -25.16 34.26
CA LEU A 37 -13.77 -24.35 34.40
C LEU A 37 -14.82 -25.00 35.31
N ALA A 38 -15.63 -24.13 35.90
CA ALA A 38 -16.86 -24.58 36.56
C ALA A 38 -17.79 -25.24 35.54
N PRO A 39 -18.66 -26.16 35.98
CA PRO A 39 -19.66 -26.74 35.13
C PRO A 39 -20.51 -25.68 34.44
N CYS A 40 -20.74 -25.83 33.14
CA CYS A 40 -21.63 -24.96 32.37
C CYS A 40 -22.43 -25.79 31.37
N ASP A 41 -23.60 -25.28 30.99
CA ASP A 41 -24.38 -25.89 29.89
C ASP A 41 -23.72 -25.50 28.55
N LEU A 42 -22.85 -26.37 28.05
CA LEU A 42 -22.14 -26.14 26.80
C LEU A 42 -23.06 -26.07 25.58
N VAL A 43 -24.19 -26.78 25.63
CA VAL A 43 -25.17 -26.79 24.52
C VAL A 43 -25.83 -25.41 24.44
N GLU A 44 -26.36 -24.91 25.55
CA GLU A 44 -26.99 -23.58 25.59
C GLU A 44 -25.96 -22.48 25.29
N HIS A 45 -24.75 -22.58 25.85
CA HIS A 45 -23.67 -21.64 25.55
C HIS A 45 -23.31 -21.61 24.06
N THR A 46 -23.17 -22.79 23.42
CA THR A 46 -22.89 -22.89 21.99
C THR A 46 -24.04 -22.34 21.15
N LEU A 47 -25.31 -22.64 21.53
CA LEU A 47 -26.47 -22.07 20.85
C LEU A 47 -26.54 -20.54 20.96
N GLN A 48 -26.19 -19.98 22.12
CA GLN A 48 -26.13 -18.53 22.31
C GLN A 48 -25.02 -17.91 21.46
N GLN A 49 -23.83 -18.51 21.43
CA GLN A 49 -22.74 -18.08 20.57
C GLN A 49 -23.16 -18.14 19.10
N TRP A 50 -23.77 -19.24 18.68
CA TRP A 50 -24.22 -19.39 17.29
C TRP A 50 -25.29 -18.35 16.90
N ARG A 51 -26.26 -18.07 17.80
CA ARG A 51 -27.28 -17.03 17.58
C ARG A 51 -26.71 -15.61 17.53
N SER A 52 -25.60 -15.38 18.19
CA SER A 52 -24.88 -14.10 18.21
C SER A 52 -23.77 -14.01 17.15
N SER A 53 -23.50 -15.07 16.38
CA SER A 53 -22.47 -15.12 15.37
C SER A 53 -22.83 -14.22 14.18
N ASP A 54 -21.85 -13.46 13.72
CA ASP A 54 -21.92 -12.72 12.45
C ASP A 54 -21.60 -13.67 11.29
N LEU A 55 -22.63 -14.38 10.79
CA LEU A 55 -22.47 -15.34 9.69
C LEU A 55 -21.85 -14.75 8.42
N PRO A 56 -22.15 -13.51 7.98
CA PRO A 56 -21.42 -12.84 6.92
C PRO A 56 -19.93 -12.73 7.16
N LEU A 57 -19.51 -12.33 8.37
CA LEU A 57 -18.11 -12.27 8.75
C LEU A 57 -17.43 -13.64 8.73
N GLU A 58 -18.04 -14.65 9.36
CA GLU A 58 -17.53 -16.02 9.38
C GLU A 58 -17.34 -16.56 7.96
N ARG A 59 -18.31 -16.33 7.08
CA ARG A 59 -18.19 -16.70 5.67
C ARG A 59 -17.04 -15.97 4.98
N GLY A 60 -16.84 -14.68 5.27
CA GLY A 60 -15.73 -13.90 4.74
C GLY A 60 -14.37 -14.45 5.16
N ILE A 61 -14.24 -14.83 6.43
CA ILE A 61 -13.03 -15.46 6.99
C ILE A 61 -12.75 -16.79 6.28
N ILE A 62 -13.75 -17.65 6.13
CA ILE A 62 -13.62 -18.95 5.44
C ILE A 62 -13.20 -18.74 3.98
N GLN A 63 -13.83 -17.80 3.27
CA GLN A 63 -13.48 -17.52 1.87
C GLN A 63 -12.04 -17.03 1.74
N ALA A 64 -11.61 -16.12 2.59
CA ALA A 64 -10.24 -15.62 2.59
C ALA A 64 -9.23 -16.73 2.94
N ALA A 65 -9.56 -17.62 3.90
CA ALA A 65 -8.73 -18.77 4.25
C ALA A 65 -8.56 -19.74 3.07
N LEU A 66 -9.63 -20.03 2.35
CA LEU A 66 -9.58 -20.89 1.16
C LEU A 66 -8.73 -20.26 0.06
N VAL A 67 -8.85 -18.95 -0.20
CA VAL A 67 -7.99 -18.26 -1.16
C VAL A 67 -6.53 -18.37 -0.75
N SER A 68 -6.19 -18.14 0.52
CA SER A 68 -4.83 -18.29 1.03
C SER A 68 -4.30 -19.72 0.87
N ALA A 69 -5.13 -20.73 1.11
CA ALA A 69 -4.75 -22.13 0.91
C ALA A 69 -4.44 -22.42 -0.57
N TYR A 70 -5.32 -22.00 -1.48
CA TYR A 70 -5.08 -22.17 -2.92
C TYR A 70 -3.82 -21.45 -3.42
N LEU A 71 -3.54 -20.25 -2.92
CA LEU A 71 -2.30 -19.53 -3.24
C LEU A 71 -1.06 -20.29 -2.74
N ASN A 72 -1.14 -20.91 -1.55
CA ASN A 72 -0.06 -21.74 -1.01
C ASN A 72 0.16 -23.01 -1.81
N ASP A 73 -0.90 -23.55 -2.43
CA ASP A 73 -0.84 -24.69 -3.35
C ASP A 73 -0.38 -24.31 -4.78
N GLY A 74 0.04 -23.05 -4.98
CA GLY A 74 0.55 -22.55 -6.25
C GLY A 74 -0.52 -22.10 -7.25
N TRP A 75 -1.80 -22.04 -6.85
CA TRP A 75 -2.83 -21.47 -7.71
C TRP A 75 -2.69 -19.95 -7.82
N VAL A 76 -2.53 -19.46 -9.04
CA VAL A 76 -2.52 -18.03 -9.35
C VAL A 76 -3.71 -17.71 -10.25
N PRO A 77 -4.55 -16.72 -9.89
CA PRO A 77 -5.65 -16.30 -10.75
C PRO A 77 -5.14 -15.90 -12.12
N SER A 78 -5.75 -16.44 -13.19
CA SER A 78 -5.40 -16.04 -14.55
C SER A 78 -5.96 -14.65 -14.83
N GLU A 79 -5.11 -13.64 -14.81
CA GLU A 79 -5.50 -12.26 -15.14
C GLU A 79 -5.92 -12.09 -16.60
N ARG A 80 -5.42 -12.96 -17.51
CA ARG A 80 -5.83 -12.95 -18.92
C ARG A 80 -7.32 -13.21 -19.15
N SER A 81 -8.00 -13.81 -18.17
CA SER A 81 -9.45 -14.05 -18.22
C SER A 81 -10.29 -12.76 -18.06
N LEU A 82 -9.68 -11.66 -17.63
CA LEU A 82 -10.35 -10.38 -17.42
C LEU A 82 -10.52 -9.56 -18.72
N ARG A 83 -9.90 -9.98 -19.83
CA ARG A 83 -10.10 -9.28 -21.10
C ARG A 83 -11.55 -9.42 -21.57
N PRO A 84 -12.26 -8.32 -21.82
CA PRO A 84 -13.61 -8.38 -22.34
C PRO A 84 -13.61 -9.04 -23.72
N GLN A 85 -14.47 -10.04 -23.91
CA GLN A 85 -14.62 -10.70 -25.21
C GLN A 85 -15.43 -9.85 -26.20
N GLN A 86 -16.17 -8.85 -25.71
CA GLN A 86 -16.97 -7.96 -26.53
C GLN A 86 -16.98 -6.55 -25.95
N VAL A 87 -16.86 -5.56 -26.82
CA VAL A 87 -17.12 -4.17 -26.48
C VAL A 87 -18.61 -4.01 -26.19
N ARG A 88 -18.94 -3.49 -25.02
CA ARG A 88 -20.34 -3.17 -24.66
C ARG A 88 -20.64 -1.73 -25.02
N ASP A 89 -21.52 -1.55 -25.99
CA ASP A 89 -22.10 -0.23 -26.29
C ASP A 89 -23.05 0.20 -25.17
N GLY A 90 -23.19 1.51 -24.99
CA GLY A 90 -24.10 2.09 -24.03
C GLY A 90 -23.53 3.25 -23.24
N ASP A 91 -24.29 3.76 -22.30
CA ASP A 91 -23.91 4.87 -21.44
C ASP A 91 -22.78 4.45 -20.46
N ILE A 92 -21.55 4.80 -20.82
CA ILE A 92 -20.35 4.50 -20.03
C ILE A 92 -20.40 5.20 -18.67
N ASP A 93 -20.96 6.43 -18.61
CA ASP A 93 -21.02 7.18 -17.35
C ASP A 93 -21.98 6.52 -16.35
N SER A 94 -23.15 6.11 -16.79
CA SER A 94 -24.11 5.37 -15.95
C SER A 94 -23.51 4.05 -15.42
N ARG A 95 -22.82 3.31 -16.29
CA ARG A 95 -22.17 2.05 -15.91
C ARG A 95 -21.05 2.28 -14.90
N ARG A 96 -20.21 3.30 -15.12
CA ARG A 96 -19.15 3.69 -14.20
C ARG A 96 -19.70 4.04 -12.82
N ARG A 97 -20.76 4.85 -12.75
CA ARG A 97 -21.44 5.24 -11.50
C ARG A 97 -22.01 4.03 -10.76
N THR A 98 -22.71 3.17 -11.48
CA THR A 98 -23.26 1.93 -10.91
C THR A 98 -22.18 1.04 -10.34
N GLN A 99 -21.07 0.85 -11.08
CA GLN A 99 -19.95 0.03 -10.64
C GLN A 99 -19.23 0.64 -9.43
N ALA A 100 -18.99 1.94 -9.43
CA ALA A 100 -18.39 2.64 -8.30
C ALA A 100 -19.24 2.51 -7.03
N ALA A 101 -20.56 2.68 -7.14
CA ALA A 101 -21.48 2.48 -6.03
C ALA A 101 -21.50 1.03 -5.53
N ALA A 102 -21.41 0.05 -6.42
CA ALA A 102 -21.34 -1.36 -6.05
C ALA A 102 -20.04 -1.69 -5.28
N ILE A 103 -18.90 -1.10 -5.70
CA ILE A 103 -17.61 -1.24 -5.00
C ILE A 103 -17.71 -0.64 -3.59
N MET A 104 -18.26 0.58 -3.45
CA MET A 104 -18.40 1.21 -2.15
C MET A 104 -19.29 0.41 -1.19
N ARG A 105 -20.42 -0.13 -1.67
CA ARG A 105 -21.28 -1.02 -0.85
C ARG A 105 -20.51 -2.26 -0.39
N ARG A 106 -19.75 -2.91 -1.29
CA ARG A 106 -18.92 -4.07 -0.91
C ARG A 106 -17.89 -3.74 0.16
N LEU A 107 -17.25 -2.56 0.08
CA LEU A 107 -16.30 -2.12 1.12
C LEU A 107 -16.99 -1.91 2.47
N LEU A 108 -18.19 -1.32 2.47
CA LEU A 108 -19.00 -1.14 3.67
C LEU A 108 -19.45 -2.47 4.27
N ASP A 109 -19.90 -3.40 3.42
CA ASP A 109 -20.37 -4.73 3.84
C ASP A 109 -19.23 -5.62 4.39
N ALA A 110 -18.01 -5.44 3.85
CA ALA A 110 -16.83 -6.18 4.29
C ALA A 110 -16.14 -5.57 5.51
N ALA A 111 -16.58 -4.41 5.99
CA ALA A 111 -15.97 -3.70 7.11
C ALA A 111 -16.28 -4.38 8.44
N ILE A 112 -15.26 -4.81 9.15
CA ILE A 112 -15.34 -5.38 10.50
C ILE A 112 -15.31 -4.22 11.50
N ARG A 113 -16.40 -4.02 12.23
CA ARG A 113 -16.51 -2.90 13.17
C ARG A 113 -16.14 -3.32 14.59
N GLY A 114 -15.18 -2.61 15.17
CA GLY A 114 -14.80 -2.75 16.56
C GLY A 114 -15.83 -2.13 17.52
N ARG A 115 -15.92 -2.65 18.74
CA ARG A 115 -16.77 -2.07 19.80
C ARG A 115 -16.29 -0.68 20.24
N ASP A 116 -15.05 -0.34 19.96
CA ASP A 116 -14.41 0.95 20.21
C ASP A 116 -14.65 1.97 19.07
N GLY A 117 -15.48 1.65 18.10
CA GLY A 117 -15.73 2.50 16.92
C GLY A 117 -14.69 2.40 15.82
N SER A 118 -13.69 1.55 15.98
CA SER A 118 -12.71 1.25 14.93
C SER A 118 -13.30 0.42 13.80
N VAL A 119 -12.58 0.36 12.67
CA VAL A 119 -12.92 -0.47 11.53
C VAL A 119 -11.67 -1.17 11.00
N ALA A 120 -11.84 -2.40 10.54
CA ALA A 120 -10.78 -3.17 9.91
C ALA A 120 -11.33 -3.98 8.74
N TRP A 121 -10.45 -4.46 7.90
CA TRP A 121 -10.72 -5.46 6.87
C TRP A 121 -9.69 -6.56 6.97
N ILE A 122 -10.04 -7.74 6.52
CA ILE A 122 -9.13 -8.88 6.40
C ILE A 122 -8.89 -9.18 4.93
N ALA A 123 -7.66 -9.52 4.59
CA ALA A 123 -7.27 -9.91 3.25
C ALA A 123 -6.19 -10.98 3.28
N PRO A 124 -6.05 -11.81 2.22
CA PRO A 124 -4.88 -12.64 2.05
C PRO A 124 -3.63 -11.76 1.93
N SER A 125 -2.64 -12.03 2.77
CA SER A 125 -1.32 -11.40 2.72
C SER A 125 -0.31 -12.44 2.23
N VAL A 126 0.38 -12.14 1.14
CA VAL A 126 1.41 -13.00 0.57
C VAL A 126 2.76 -12.61 1.14
N THR A 127 3.47 -13.56 1.69
CA THR A 127 4.82 -13.41 2.22
C THR A 127 5.76 -14.38 1.51
N PRO A 128 7.09 -14.25 1.64
CA PRO A 128 8.03 -15.23 1.09
C PRO A 128 7.82 -16.66 1.59
N THR A 129 7.17 -16.83 2.74
CA THR A 129 6.89 -18.13 3.36
C THR A 129 5.48 -18.67 3.07
N GLY A 130 4.66 -17.92 2.34
CA GLY A 130 3.30 -18.32 1.97
C GLY A 130 2.26 -17.23 2.17
N SER A 131 1.01 -17.58 1.94
CA SER A 131 -0.15 -16.70 2.12
C SER A 131 -0.87 -16.99 3.44
N SER A 132 -1.30 -15.93 4.11
CA SER A 132 -2.11 -16.02 5.33
C SER A 132 -3.16 -14.91 5.34
N ILE A 133 -4.25 -15.11 6.10
CA ILE A 133 -5.24 -14.05 6.33
C ILE A 133 -4.72 -13.12 7.41
N GLN A 134 -4.73 -11.83 7.13
CA GLN A 134 -4.35 -10.80 8.10
C GLN A 134 -5.26 -9.58 8.01
N PRO A 135 -5.41 -8.79 9.09
CA PRO A 135 -5.95 -7.45 8.96
C PRO A 135 -5.08 -6.64 8.01
N ILE A 136 -5.72 -5.81 7.16
CA ILE A 136 -4.98 -4.90 6.29
C ILE A 136 -4.18 -3.89 7.13
N GLU A 137 -3.06 -3.46 6.59
CA GLU A 137 -2.15 -2.52 7.25
C GLU A 137 -2.72 -1.08 7.28
N GLN A 138 -1.93 -0.13 7.79
CA GLN A 138 -2.34 1.26 7.94
C GLN A 138 -1.83 2.17 6.81
N ASP A 139 -1.18 1.59 5.82
CA ASP A 139 -0.56 2.31 4.73
C ASP A 139 -1.54 2.66 3.59
N LEU A 140 -1.00 3.32 2.57
CA LEU A 140 -1.75 3.72 1.38
C LEU A 140 -1.89 2.58 0.38
N TYR A 141 -0.87 1.72 0.25
CA TYR A 141 -0.80 0.73 -0.83
C TYR A 141 -1.79 -0.42 -0.64
N GLY A 142 -1.80 -1.04 0.52
CA GLY A 142 -2.66 -2.18 0.83
C GLY A 142 -3.52 -1.97 2.07
N GLY A 143 -3.62 -0.76 2.58
CA GLY A 143 -4.13 -0.51 3.91
C GLY A 143 -5.28 0.50 4.04
N ILE A 144 -5.58 0.82 5.28
CA ILE A 144 -6.70 1.68 5.69
C ILE A 144 -6.59 3.10 5.11
N CYS A 145 -5.38 3.63 4.94
CA CYS A 145 -5.18 4.95 4.33
C CYS A 145 -5.73 5.01 2.90
N GLY A 146 -5.55 3.95 2.10
CA GLY A 146 -6.13 3.86 0.76
C GLY A 146 -7.65 3.88 0.77
N ILE A 147 -8.26 3.16 1.71
CA ILE A 147 -9.72 3.14 1.88
C ILE A 147 -10.23 4.51 2.34
N ALA A 148 -9.52 5.19 3.26
CA ALA A 148 -9.89 6.54 3.71
C ALA A 148 -9.87 7.56 2.55
N LEU A 149 -8.85 7.52 1.70
CA LEU A 149 -8.79 8.38 0.50
C LEU A 149 -9.90 8.04 -0.50
N LEU A 150 -10.18 6.76 -0.74
CA LEU A 150 -11.26 6.34 -1.62
C LEU A 150 -12.63 6.83 -1.10
N ALA A 151 -12.91 6.65 0.19
CA ALA A 151 -14.17 7.10 0.79
C ALA A 151 -14.33 8.63 0.67
N ALA A 152 -13.26 9.39 0.96
CA ALA A 152 -13.28 10.85 0.83
C ALA A 152 -13.43 11.31 -0.63
N ALA A 153 -12.74 10.66 -1.57
CA ALA A 153 -12.90 10.93 -3.00
C ALA A 153 -14.33 10.63 -3.47
N TYR A 154 -14.87 9.49 -3.06
CA TYR A 154 -16.24 9.11 -3.40
C TYR A 154 -17.27 10.10 -2.88
N ALA A 155 -17.16 10.53 -1.62
CA ALA A 155 -18.02 11.56 -1.04
C ALA A 155 -17.97 12.88 -1.83
N ARG A 156 -16.77 13.31 -2.26
CA ARG A 156 -16.61 14.50 -3.12
C ARG A 156 -17.24 14.34 -4.49
N GLU A 157 -17.07 13.19 -5.13
CA GLU A 157 -17.68 12.91 -6.43
C GLU A 157 -19.21 12.85 -6.33
N THR A 158 -19.75 12.32 -5.24
CA THR A 158 -21.18 12.32 -4.93
C THR A 158 -21.71 13.76 -4.74
N GLN A 159 -21.02 14.58 -3.94
CA GLN A 159 -21.37 15.99 -3.73
C GLN A 159 -21.33 16.80 -5.04
N ALA A 160 -20.43 16.46 -5.95
CA ALA A 160 -20.32 17.07 -7.27
C ALA A 160 -21.30 16.50 -8.31
N GLY A 161 -22.17 15.56 -7.93
CA GLY A 161 -23.13 14.91 -8.81
C GLY A 161 -22.51 13.94 -9.83
N ARG A 162 -21.25 13.54 -9.65
CA ARG A 162 -20.52 12.64 -10.56
C ARG A 162 -20.48 11.19 -10.10
N ALA A 163 -20.92 10.88 -8.89
CA ALA A 163 -21.13 9.52 -8.39
C ALA A 163 -22.53 9.40 -7.74
N ASP A 164 -23.05 8.17 -7.71
CA ASP A 164 -24.34 7.90 -7.09
C ASP A 164 -24.16 7.81 -5.55
N PRO A 165 -25.10 8.33 -4.75
CA PRO A 165 -24.97 8.29 -3.30
C PRO A 165 -25.00 6.85 -2.77
N VAL A 166 -24.17 6.61 -1.77
CA VAL A 166 -24.14 5.36 -0.99
C VAL A 166 -24.12 5.73 0.49
N ASP A 167 -25.10 5.22 1.24
CA ASP A 167 -25.22 5.49 2.66
C ASP A 167 -24.04 4.89 3.44
N GLY A 168 -23.59 5.59 4.49
CA GLY A 168 -22.53 5.12 5.38
C GLY A 168 -21.08 5.44 4.94
N VAL A 169 -20.88 6.12 3.81
CA VAL A 169 -19.53 6.48 3.33
C VAL A 169 -18.84 7.46 4.29
N ASP A 170 -19.55 8.46 4.80
CA ASP A 170 -18.99 9.42 5.75
C ASP A 170 -18.67 8.76 7.11
N ASP A 171 -19.53 7.85 7.58
CA ASP A 171 -19.30 7.07 8.78
C ASP A 171 -18.09 6.13 8.62
N LEU A 172 -17.94 5.53 7.44
CA LEU A 172 -16.78 4.72 7.11
C LEU A 172 -15.49 5.54 7.18
N LEU A 173 -15.48 6.72 6.57
CA LEU A 173 -14.34 7.63 6.60
C LEU A 173 -14.01 8.06 8.05
N ALA A 174 -15.00 8.38 8.85
CA ALA A 174 -14.79 8.72 10.27
C ALA A 174 -14.20 7.54 11.05
N ALA A 175 -14.72 6.33 10.86
CA ALA A 175 -14.22 5.13 11.50
C ALA A 175 -12.79 4.75 11.05
N THR A 176 -12.44 4.94 9.77
CA THR A 176 -11.06 4.72 9.29
C THR A 176 -10.07 5.69 9.94
N LEU A 177 -10.40 6.97 10.04
CA LEU A 177 -9.57 7.97 10.70
C LEU A 177 -9.41 7.66 12.19
N HIS A 178 -10.50 7.27 12.86
CA HIS A 178 -10.47 6.84 14.26
C HIS A 178 -9.57 5.61 14.45
N THR A 179 -9.61 4.65 13.54
CA THR A 179 -8.72 3.47 13.57
C THR A 179 -7.25 3.86 13.48
N LEU A 180 -6.90 4.81 12.60
CA LEU A 180 -5.53 5.32 12.49
C LEU A 180 -5.08 6.02 13.77
N ASP A 181 -5.94 6.86 14.37
CA ASP A 181 -5.66 7.54 15.66
C ASP A 181 -5.44 6.51 16.78
N LEU A 182 -6.29 5.49 16.90
CA LEU A 182 -6.13 4.41 17.89
C LEU A 182 -4.85 3.61 17.70
N ALA A 183 -4.47 3.34 16.45
CA ALA A 183 -3.24 2.61 16.16
C ALA A 183 -1.99 3.39 16.59
N GLU A 184 -1.96 4.70 16.32
CA GLU A 184 -0.87 5.57 16.77
C GLU A 184 -0.81 5.66 18.30
N GLU A 185 -1.95 5.75 18.98
CA GLU A 185 -2.00 5.77 20.46
C GLU A 185 -1.51 4.44 21.04
N LYS A 186 -1.96 3.30 20.51
CA LYS A 186 -1.49 1.97 20.93
C LYS A 186 0.02 1.84 20.75
N ARG A 187 0.55 2.34 19.64
CA ARG A 187 2.00 2.34 19.38
C ARG A 187 2.75 3.21 20.38
N ARG A 188 2.27 4.42 20.64
CA ARG A 188 2.86 5.34 21.62
C ARG A 188 2.91 4.71 23.02
N VAL A 189 1.83 4.05 23.44
CA VAL A 189 1.78 3.31 24.71
C VAL A 189 2.78 2.16 24.73
N ALA A 190 2.91 1.41 23.63
CA ALA A 190 3.87 0.32 23.53
C ALA A 190 5.32 0.83 23.59
N GLU A 191 5.63 1.94 22.92
CA GLU A 191 6.94 2.61 22.96
C GLU A 191 7.26 3.10 24.39
N SER A 192 6.30 3.71 25.09
CA SER A 192 6.48 4.17 26.49
C SER A 192 6.76 3.02 27.46
N ARG A 193 6.35 1.80 27.13
CA ARG A 193 6.61 0.58 27.90
C ARG A 193 7.88 -0.15 27.44
N ALA A 194 8.68 0.45 26.57
CA ALA A 194 9.90 -0.12 25.99
C ALA A 194 9.67 -1.50 25.33
N LEU A 195 8.49 -1.74 24.78
CA LEU A 195 8.21 -2.96 24.02
C LEU A 195 8.97 -2.94 22.71
N LYS A 196 9.51 -4.10 22.31
CA LYS A 196 10.20 -4.24 21.02
C LYS A 196 9.18 -4.22 19.89
N LEU A 197 9.10 -3.10 19.18
CA LEU A 197 8.24 -2.93 18.04
C LEU A 197 9.02 -3.13 16.72
N ARG A 198 8.33 -3.56 15.67
CA ARG A 198 8.93 -3.53 14.33
C ARG A 198 9.21 -2.08 13.93
N PRO A 199 10.37 -1.79 13.35
CA PRO A 199 10.61 -0.50 12.70
C PRO A 199 9.51 -0.22 11.67
N ARG A 200 9.16 1.05 11.49
CA ARG A 200 8.21 1.48 10.43
C ARG A 200 9.03 1.91 9.23
N SER A 201 8.63 1.45 8.07
CA SER A 201 9.09 2.01 6.79
C SER A 201 8.69 3.48 6.68
N ILE A 202 9.41 4.24 5.86
CA ILE A 202 9.17 5.68 5.70
C ILE A 202 8.62 6.06 4.32
N GLY A 203 8.37 5.07 3.46
CA GLY A 203 7.98 5.25 2.07
C GLY A 203 6.66 5.96 1.82
N ALA A 204 6.46 6.33 0.55
CA ALA A 204 5.28 7.08 0.10
C ALA A 204 4.00 6.23 0.08
N TYR A 205 4.12 4.94 -0.07
CA TYR A 205 2.99 4.02 -0.21
C TYR A 205 2.88 3.06 0.97
N ILE A 206 4.00 2.66 1.57
CA ILE A 206 4.08 1.82 2.75
C ILE A 206 4.87 2.58 3.82
N GLY A 207 4.28 2.81 4.99
CA GLY A 207 4.95 3.45 6.11
C GLY A 207 4.51 4.89 6.42
N LEU A 208 5.39 5.64 7.07
CA LEU A 208 5.10 6.97 7.62
C LEU A 208 4.74 7.98 6.53
N GLY A 209 5.47 7.99 5.40
CA GLY A 209 5.22 8.90 4.29
C GLY A 209 3.81 8.72 3.71
N SER A 210 3.34 7.48 3.61
CA SER A 210 2.00 7.15 3.13
C SER A 210 0.89 7.75 4.02
N GLN A 211 1.08 7.69 5.32
CA GLN A 211 0.12 8.26 6.29
C GLN A 211 0.17 9.78 6.32
N ILE A 212 1.37 10.38 6.27
CA ILE A 212 1.55 11.84 6.17
C ILE A 212 0.79 12.35 4.94
N TRP A 213 1.04 11.73 3.78
CA TRP A 213 0.36 12.09 2.53
C TRP A 213 -1.16 11.98 2.65
N THR A 214 -1.65 10.88 3.18
CA THR A 214 -3.09 10.64 3.38
C THR A 214 -3.72 11.75 4.23
N HIS A 215 -3.14 12.07 5.37
CA HIS A 215 -3.66 13.13 6.24
C HIS A 215 -3.65 14.50 5.59
N LEU A 216 -2.62 14.83 4.79
CA LEU A 216 -2.54 16.10 4.07
C LEU A 216 -3.61 16.20 2.97
N VAL A 217 -3.82 15.13 2.19
CA VAL A 217 -4.85 15.11 1.14
C VAL A 217 -6.24 15.23 1.76
N LEU A 218 -6.53 14.49 2.84
CA LEU A 218 -7.80 14.56 3.54
C LEU A 218 -8.03 15.94 4.17
N ALA A 219 -7.00 16.56 4.76
CA ALA A 219 -7.08 17.92 5.30
C ALA A 219 -7.44 18.94 4.21
N HIS A 220 -6.81 18.83 3.04
CA HIS A 220 -7.10 19.67 1.89
C HIS A 220 -8.53 19.48 1.36
N TRP A 221 -8.97 18.24 1.23
CA TRP A 221 -10.29 17.93 0.68
C TRP A 221 -11.44 18.27 1.64
N ARG A 222 -11.26 18.05 2.95
CA ARG A 222 -12.32 18.21 3.96
C ARG A 222 -12.31 19.58 4.64
N ARG A 223 -11.24 20.37 4.48
CA ARG A 223 -11.03 21.64 5.19
C ARG A 223 -11.20 21.47 6.70
N ASP A 224 -10.50 20.48 7.27
CA ASP A 224 -10.66 19.96 8.64
C ASP A 224 -10.12 20.88 9.77
N GLY A 225 -9.88 22.15 9.49
CA GLY A 225 -9.36 23.10 10.47
C GLY A 225 -7.91 22.83 10.90
N GLY A 226 -7.15 22.07 10.11
CA GLY A 226 -5.71 21.81 10.35
C GLY A 226 -5.42 20.54 11.13
N GLN A 227 -6.43 19.74 11.49
CA GLN A 227 -6.22 18.49 12.25
C GLN A 227 -5.36 17.49 11.50
N GLY A 228 -5.59 17.30 10.18
CA GLY A 228 -4.77 16.43 9.36
C GLY A 228 -3.32 16.88 9.26
N VAL A 229 -3.08 18.20 9.19
CA VAL A 229 -1.70 18.76 9.22
C VAL A 229 -1.04 18.44 10.56
N GLN A 230 -1.75 18.55 11.69
CA GLN A 230 -1.20 18.19 13.01
C GLN A 230 -0.85 16.70 13.10
N ARG A 231 -1.72 15.81 12.58
CA ARG A 231 -1.40 14.37 12.52
C ARG A 231 -0.19 14.10 11.63
N ALA A 232 -0.10 14.75 10.48
CA ALA A 232 1.03 14.65 9.57
C ALA A 232 2.35 15.08 10.24
N ARG A 233 2.34 16.17 11.03
CA ARG A 233 3.50 16.62 11.85
C ARG A 233 3.95 15.55 12.83
N ALA A 234 3.02 15.01 13.64
CA ALA A 234 3.34 14.00 14.64
C ALA A 234 3.94 12.72 14.03
N LEU A 235 3.56 12.38 12.79
CA LEU A 235 4.16 11.27 12.04
C LEU A 235 5.53 11.65 11.48
N ALA A 236 5.69 12.86 10.94
CA ALA A 236 6.94 13.34 10.37
C ALA A 236 8.06 13.44 11.42
N ASP A 237 7.75 13.80 12.67
CA ASP A 237 8.71 13.85 13.77
C ASP A 237 9.37 12.48 14.07
N ARG A 238 8.80 11.38 13.57
CA ARG A 238 9.34 10.02 13.70
C ARG A 238 10.25 9.60 12.55
N ILE A 239 10.23 10.34 11.44
CA ILE A 239 11.01 9.99 10.23
C ILE A 239 12.51 9.92 10.51
N PRO A 240 13.17 10.85 11.23
CA PRO A 240 14.62 10.78 11.43
C PRO A 240 15.07 9.49 12.11
N ALA A 241 14.36 9.06 13.16
CA ALA A 241 14.68 7.83 13.86
C ALA A 241 14.40 6.57 13.01
N ALA A 242 13.33 6.59 12.20
CA ALA A 242 12.98 5.50 11.30
C ALA A 242 13.97 5.43 10.11
N ALA A 243 14.37 6.56 9.53
CA ALA A 243 15.32 6.66 8.43
C ALA A 243 16.70 6.10 8.78
N ALA A 244 17.15 6.25 10.04
CA ALA A 244 18.40 5.68 10.53
C ALA A 244 18.44 4.14 10.46
N ALA A 245 17.27 3.50 10.55
CA ALA A 245 17.13 2.05 10.46
C ALA A 245 16.72 1.56 9.06
N GLU A 246 16.28 2.48 8.17
CA GLU A 246 15.78 2.15 6.85
C GLU A 246 16.91 1.68 5.92
N ARG A 247 16.69 0.59 5.23
CA ARG A 247 17.64 0.00 4.27
C ARG A 247 17.20 0.17 2.83
N SER A 248 15.89 0.24 2.59
CA SER A 248 15.36 0.50 1.26
C SER A 248 15.56 1.97 0.86
N ASN A 249 15.88 2.19 -0.40
CA ASN A 249 16.08 3.52 -0.97
C ASN A 249 14.90 3.95 -1.86
N ASP A 250 13.97 3.06 -2.10
CA ASP A 250 12.92 3.19 -3.10
C ASP A 250 11.79 4.17 -2.72
N LEU A 251 10.79 4.23 -3.58
CA LEU A 251 9.63 5.11 -3.41
C LEU A 251 8.52 4.44 -2.55
N ILE A 252 8.37 3.12 -2.64
CA ILE A 252 7.26 2.39 -2.00
C ILE A 252 7.38 2.43 -0.49
N ASP A 253 8.48 1.92 0.05
CA ASP A 253 8.70 1.78 1.48
C ASP A 253 9.96 2.47 1.98
N GLY A 254 10.83 2.94 1.08
CA GLY A 254 12.16 3.45 1.36
C GLY A 254 12.28 4.98 1.47
N VAL A 255 13.54 5.40 1.48
CA VAL A 255 13.98 6.78 1.75
C VAL A 255 13.40 7.78 0.75
N ALA A 256 13.43 7.47 -0.56
CA ALA A 256 12.90 8.36 -1.60
C ALA A 256 11.41 8.65 -1.40
N GLY A 257 10.66 7.66 -0.89
CA GLY A 257 9.23 7.78 -0.67
C GLY A 257 8.82 8.81 0.38
N ALA A 258 9.68 9.11 1.35
CA ALA A 258 9.37 10.11 2.37
C ALA A 258 9.53 11.56 1.87
N ILE A 259 10.28 11.79 0.78
CA ILE A 259 10.61 13.15 0.32
C ILE A 259 9.35 13.93 -0.10
N ALA A 260 8.54 13.40 -0.99
CA ALA A 260 7.36 14.11 -1.49
C ALA A 260 6.32 14.44 -0.39
N PRO A 261 5.97 13.53 0.54
CA PRO A 261 5.12 13.85 1.68
C PRO A 261 5.69 14.94 2.59
N LEU A 262 7.01 14.97 2.84
CA LEU A 262 7.66 16.02 3.63
C LEU A 262 7.62 17.36 2.92
N LEU A 263 7.84 17.43 1.62
CA LEU A 263 7.70 18.65 0.83
C LEU A 263 6.27 19.19 0.86
N ALA A 264 5.29 18.30 0.76
CA ALA A 264 3.88 18.66 0.88
C ALA A 264 3.56 19.18 2.29
N LEU A 265 4.11 18.56 3.34
CA LEU A 265 3.93 18.99 4.72
C LEU A 265 4.60 20.36 4.96
N ALA A 266 5.81 20.58 4.45
CA ALA A 266 6.48 21.88 4.53
C ALA A 266 5.61 22.99 3.92
N THR A 267 5.01 22.73 2.77
CA THR A 267 4.10 23.67 2.09
C THR A 267 2.82 23.90 2.90
N ALA A 268 2.19 22.83 3.39
CA ALA A 268 0.91 22.92 4.11
C ALA A 268 1.05 23.56 5.51
N SER A 269 2.19 23.36 6.18
CA SER A 269 2.46 23.89 7.52
C SER A 269 3.14 25.25 7.52
N GLY A 270 3.84 25.60 6.44
CA GLY A 270 4.73 26.77 6.36
C GLY A 270 6.05 26.60 7.11
N GLU A 271 6.38 25.38 7.58
CA GLU A 271 7.58 25.10 8.38
C GLU A 271 8.72 24.56 7.52
N SER A 272 9.84 25.26 7.52
CA SER A 272 11.05 24.88 6.75
C SER A 272 11.78 23.66 7.30
N SER A 273 11.51 23.25 8.54
CA SER A 273 12.09 22.07 9.17
C SER A 273 11.82 20.78 8.37
N TYR A 274 10.64 20.65 7.78
CA TYR A 274 10.30 19.48 6.95
C TYR A 274 11.00 19.50 5.59
N LEU A 275 11.30 20.67 5.03
CA LEU A 275 12.18 20.79 3.86
C LEU A 275 13.61 20.38 4.22
N THR A 276 14.12 20.81 5.39
CA THR A 276 15.43 20.38 5.88
C THR A 276 15.50 18.88 6.04
N MET A 277 14.49 18.26 6.65
CA MET A 277 14.39 16.80 6.80
C MET A 277 14.36 16.09 5.43
N ALA A 278 13.63 16.62 4.45
CA ALA A 278 13.64 16.08 3.09
C ALA A 278 15.03 16.20 2.43
N CYS A 279 15.77 17.27 2.70
CA CYS A 279 17.16 17.42 2.23
C CYS A 279 18.10 16.40 2.88
N GLU A 280 17.95 16.11 4.18
CA GLU A 280 18.73 15.06 4.85
C GLU A 280 18.49 13.67 4.23
N LEU A 281 17.25 13.36 3.84
CA LEU A 281 16.96 12.14 3.10
C LEU A 281 17.56 12.15 1.68
N GLY A 282 17.55 13.29 1.02
CA GLY A 282 18.23 13.48 -0.29
C GLY A 282 19.74 13.30 -0.20
N ASP A 283 20.36 13.80 0.86
CA ASP A 283 21.79 13.63 1.13
C ASP A 283 22.11 12.13 1.42
N LEU A 284 21.23 11.43 2.16
CA LEU A 284 21.36 10.00 2.39
C LEU A 284 21.25 9.18 1.09
N LEU A 285 20.34 9.53 0.19
CA LEU A 285 20.26 8.91 -1.13
C LEU A 285 21.51 9.18 -1.96
N ALA A 286 22.08 10.39 -1.89
CA ALA A 286 23.31 10.74 -2.58
C ALA A 286 24.52 9.95 -2.05
N GLU A 287 24.60 9.73 -0.73
CA GLU A 287 25.64 8.90 -0.10
C GLU A 287 25.56 7.43 -0.54
N ARG A 288 24.33 6.90 -0.70
CA ARG A 288 24.11 5.49 -1.06
C ARG A 288 24.15 5.22 -2.56
N ALA A 289 24.16 6.26 -3.39
CA ALA A 289 24.17 6.12 -4.84
C ALA A 289 25.43 5.45 -5.36
N GLN A 290 25.29 4.48 -6.24
CA GLN A 290 26.36 3.89 -7.01
C GLN A 290 26.44 4.55 -8.38
N HIS A 291 27.60 5.12 -8.70
CA HIS A 291 27.85 5.80 -9.97
C HIS A 291 28.65 4.91 -10.93
N ARG A 292 28.19 4.79 -12.19
CA ARG A 292 28.88 4.09 -13.25
C ARG A 292 28.63 4.84 -14.58
N ASP A 293 29.69 5.29 -15.23
CA ASP A 293 29.62 5.85 -16.60
C ASP A 293 28.56 6.97 -16.79
N GLY A 294 28.43 7.86 -15.81
CA GLY A 294 27.45 8.95 -15.86
C GLY A 294 26.03 8.58 -15.43
N THR A 295 25.82 7.31 -15.05
CA THR A 295 24.54 6.85 -14.49
C THR A 295 24.61 6.73 -12.97
N ALA A 296 23.45 6.62 -12.32
CA ALA A 296 23.35 6.30 -10.89
C ALA A 296 22.23 5.30 -10.62
N CYS A 297 22.52 4.33 -9.75
CA CYS A 297 21.53 3.37 -9.24
C CYS A 297 21.77 3.12 -7.75
N TRP A 298 20.84 2.41 -7.12
CA TRP A 298 20.89 2.04 -5.71
C TRP A 298 20.84 0.53 -5.60
N ALA A 299 21.97 -0.06 -5.16
CA ALA A 299 22.07 -1.50 -4.95
C ALA A 299 21.33 -1.91 -3.68
N GLU A 300 20.66 -3.05 -3.77
CA GLU A 300 20.11 -3.77 -2.64
C GLU A 300 20.60 -5.21 -2.63
N THR A 301 20.47 -5.90 -1.50
CA THR A 301 20.97 -7.28 -1.37
C THR A 301 20.43 -8.20 -2.47
N ARG A 302 19.18 -8.01 -2.86
CA ARG A 302 18.53 -8.81 -3.91
C ARG A 302 18.91 -8.33 -5.32
N TRP A 303 19.24 -7.05 -5.48
CA TRP A 303 19.56 -6.42 -6.76
C TRP A 303 20.86 -5.62 -6.65
N PRO A 304 22.01 -6.30 -6.68
CA PRO A 304 23.31 -5.67 -6.45
C PRO A 304 23.72 -4.67 -7.54
N ASP A 305 23.17 -4.80 -8.75
CA ASP A 305 23.41 -3.89 -9.88
C ASP A 305 22.34 -2.78 -10.00
N GLY A 306 21.49 -2.64 -9.00
CA GLY A 306 20.39 -1.69 -8.99
C GLY A 306 19.11 -2.21 -9.62
N MET A 307 18.04 -1.42 -9.53
CA MET A 307 16.70 -1.71 -10.04
C MET A 307 16.20 -0.57 -10.90
N GLY A 308 15.52 -0.89 -12.01
CA GLY A 308 14.74 0.05 -12.82
C GLY A 308 13.29 0.19 -12.33
N GLY A 309 12.57 1.14 -12.92
CA GLY A 309 11.15 1.38 -12.68
C GLY A 309 10.85 2.45 -11.62
N PHE A 310 9.56 2.72 -11.44
CA PHE A 310 9.12 3.83 -10.59
C PHE A 310 8.98 3.44 -9.11
N ALA A 311 8.42 2.28 -8.83
CA ALA A 311 8.14 1.90 -7.44
C ALA A 311 9.41 1.60 -6.64
N HIS A 312 10.30 0.77 -7.20
CA HIS A 312 11.47 0.23 -6.52
C HIS A 312 12.81 0.63 -7.14
N GLY A 313 12.81 1.43 -8.20
CA GLY A 313 14.01 1.65 -8.99
C GLY A 313 14.43 3.10 -9.18
N ALA A 314 15.39 3.24 -10.09
CA ALA A 314 16.08 4.51 -10.35
C ALA A 314 15.13 5.64 -10.80
N THR A 315 14.08 5.33 -11.58
CA THR A 315 13.11 6.36 -11.99
C THR A 315 12.38 6.99 -10.82
N GLY A 316 11.90 6.20 -9.84
CA GLY A 316 11.20 6.75 -8.68
C GLY A 316 12.10 7.57 -7.76
N ILE A 317 13.33 7.10 -7.54
CA ILE A 317 14.33 7.82 -6.76
C ILE A 317 14.71 9.13 -7.47
N GLY A 318 14.96 9.09 -8.78
CA GLY A 318 15.24 10.25 -9.60
C GLY A 318 14.11 11.27 -9.60
N TRP A 319 12.86 10.81 -9.66
CA TRP A 319 11.68 11.66 -9.54
C TRP A 319 11.63 12.38 -8.18
N ALA A 320 11.85 11.67 -7.08
CA ALA A 320 11.86 12.27 -5.74
C ALA A 320 12.97 13.32 -5.58
N LEU A 321 14.19 13.02 -6.07
CA LEU A 321 15.32 13.93 -6.08
C LEU A 321 15.08 15.17 -6.95
N SER A 322 14.45 15.02 -8.12
CA SER A 322 14.09 16.14 -8.98
C SER A 322 13.09 17.10 -8.31
N ARG A 323 12.08 16.55 -7.62
CA ARG A 323 11.14 17.36 -6.81
C ARG A 323 11.84 18.07 -5.66
N LEU A 324 12.77 17.38 -4.99
CA LEU A 324 13.57 17.97 -3.91
C LEU A 324 14.46 19.09 -4.43
N ALA A 325 15.16 18.90 -5.55
CA ALA A 325 15.99 19.91 -6.20
C ALA A 325 15.21 21.18 -6.49
N ARG A 326 14.00 21.04 -7.03
CA ARG A 326 13.09 22.16 -7.29
C ARG A 326 12.67 22.90 -6.03
N ALA A 327 12.40 22.16 -4.94
CA ALA A 327 11.94 22.75 -3.69
C ALA A 327 13.04 23.49 -2.92
N CYS A 328 14.28 22.98 -2.92
CA CYS A 328 15.39 23.54 -2.15
C CYS A 328 16.42 24.32 -2.99
N GLY A 329 16.34 24.27 -4.32
CA GLY A 329 17.26 24.94 -5.23
C GLY A 329 18.66 24.30 -5.36
N ARG A 330 18.89 23.11 -4.77
CA ARG A 330 20.20 22.43 -4.86
C ARG A 330 20.34 21.67 -6.18
N SER A 331 21.26 22.13 -7.05
CA SER A 331 21.52 21.51 -8.35
C SER A 331 22.10 20.09 -8.26
N SER A 332 22.78 19.74 -7.16
CA SER A 332 23.34 18.41 -6.94
C SER A 332 22.29 17.31 -6.99
N TYR A 333 21.10 17.54 -6.42
CA TYR A 333 20.00 16.59 -6.49
C TYR A 333 19.44 16.45 -7.91
N GLN A 334 19.42 17.54 -8.68
CA GLN A 334 19.00 17.48 -10.09
C GLN A 334 20.00 16.68 -10.94
N THR A 335 21.30 16.87 -10.71
CA THR A 335 22.35 16.09 -11.38
C THR A 335 22.22 14.59 -11.06
N LEU A 336 21.99 14.26 -9.78
CA LEU A 336 21.80 12.85 -9.37
C LEU A 336 20.51 12.25 -9.95
N ALA A 337 19.42 13.03 -10.02
CA ALA A 337 18.18 12.61 -10.67
C ALA A 337 18.38 12.31 -12.17
N GLN A 338 19.14 13.15 -12.87
CA GLN A 338 19.48 12.91 -14.28
C GLN A 338 20.33 11.66 -14.47
N ALA A 339 21.27 11.39 -13.57
CA ALA A 339 22.06 10.16 -13.60
C ALA A 339 21.19 8.90 -13.33
N ALA A 340 20.18 9.01 -12.47
CA ALA A 340 19.20 7.94 -12.23
C ALA A 340 18.33 7.69 -13.48
N PHE A 341 17.86 8.74 -14.14
CA PHE A 341 17.10 8.59 -15.39
C PHE A 341 17.95 8.03 -16.52
N ALA A 342 19.24 8.38 -16.58
CA ALA A 342 20.18 7.80 -17.54
C ALA A 342 20.40 6.30 -17.31
N PHE A 343 20.40 5.84 -16.06
CA PHE A 343 20.41 4.40 -15.74
C PHE A 343 19.17 3.72 -16.31
N GLU A 344 17.98 4.30 -16.06
CA GLU A 344 16.73 3.75 -16.58
C GLU A 344 16.69 3.72 -18.11
N ASP A 345 17.12 4.80 -18.79
CA ASP A 345 17.14 4.85 -20.27
C ASP A 345 18.04 3.76 -20.87
N GLY A 346 19.13 3.41 -20.17
CA GLY A 346 20.02 2.30 -20.53
C GLY A 346 19.35 0.90 -20.47
N LEU A 347 18.21 0.79 -19.79
CA LEU A 347 17.43 -0.46 -19.74
C LEU A 347 16.41 -0.58 -20.88
N PHE A 348 16.29 0.41 -21.76
CA PHE A 348 15.36 0.35 -22.89
C PHE A 348 15.82 -0.65 -23.94
N ASP A 349 15.08 -1.72 -24.11
CA ASP A 349 15.28 -2.72 -25.15
C ASP A 349 14.51 -2.32 -26.42
N HIS A 350 15.26 -2.12 -27.51
CA HIS A 350 14.69 -1.66 -28.79
C HIS A 350 13.87 -2.75 -29.51
N ASP A 351 14.17 -4.01 -29.28
CA ASP A 351 13.46 -5.13 -29.89
C ASP A 351 12.13 -5.36 -29.17
N GLU A 352 12.14 -5.31 -27.84
CA GLU A 352 10.94 -5.33 -27.00
C GLU A 352 10.14 -4.03 -27.13
N GLY A 353 10.81 -2.90 -27.40
CA GLY A 353 10.24 -1.56 -27.40
C GLY A 353 9.71 -1.14 -26.03
N ASN A 354 10.35 -1.59 -24.96
CA ASN A 354 10.01 -1.33 -23.57
C ASN A 354 11.28 -1.42 -22.69
N TRP A 355 11.18 -1.00 -21.45
CA TRP A 355 12.27 -1.12 -20.49
C TRP A 355 12.31 -2.53 -19.87
N LEU A 356 13.52 -3.09 -19.76
CA LEU A 356 13.73 -4.39 -19.14
C LEU A 356 13.37 -4.35 -17.65
N ASP A 357 12.68 -5.39 -17.23
CA ASP A 357 12.42 -5.64 -15.81
C ASP A 357 13.57 -6.49 -15.26
N LEU A 358 14.35 -5.91 -14.35
CA LEU A 358 15.51 -6.58 -13.75
C LEU A 358 15.14 -7.58 -12.66
N ARG A 359 13.85 -7.74 -12.36
CA ARG A 359 13.37 -8.81 -11.50
C ARG A 359 13.41 -10.13 -12.27
N ASP A 360 13.76 -11.19 -11.57
CA ASP A 360 13.92 -12.52 -12.16
C ASP A 360 12.55 -13.19 -12.39
N PHE A 361 11.94 -12.92 -13.52
CA PHE A 361 10.71 -13.57 -13.98
C PHE A 361 10.98 -14.46 -15.18
N GLU A 362 10.59 -15.75 -15.10
CA GLU A 362 10.82 -16.73 -16.15
C GLU A 362 10.15 -16.37 -17.50
N GLU A 363 9.04 -15.63 -17.49
CA GLU A 363 8.18 -15.44 -18.67
C GLU A 363 8.14 -14.01 -19.25
N ALA A 364 8.59 -12.99 -18.54
CA ALA A 364 8.43 -11.59 -18.99
C ALA A 364 9.69 -10.77 -18.77
N ARG A 365 10.35 -10.37 -19.87
CA ARG A 365 11.53 -9.50 -19.84
C ARG A 365 11.19 -8.02 -19.62
N SER A 366 9.94 -7.63 -19.82
CA SER A 366 9.47 -6.25 -19.68
C SER A 366 8.01 -6.21 -19.24
N THR A 367 7.62 -5.15 -18.54
CA THR A 367 6.25 -4.94 -18.06
C THR A 367 5.77 -3.53 -18.39
N ALA A 368 4.45 -3.36 -18.51
CA ALA A 368 3.81 -2.05 -18.66
C ALA A 368 2.94 -1.78 -17.44
N ALA A 369 3.61 -1.56 -16.31
CA ALA A 369 2.98 -1.30 -15.03
C ALA A 369 3.49 0.01 -14.41
N TRP A 370 2.72 0.57 -13.47
CA TRP A 370 3.17 1.73 -12.71
C TRP A 370 4.38 1.41 -11.83
N CYS A 371 4.40 0.25 -11.22
CA CYS A 371 5.51 -0.14 -10.36
C CYS A 371 6.78 -0.43 -11.16
N HIS A 372 6.69 -1.08 -12.29
CA HIS A 372 7.81 -1.39 -13.18
C HIS A 372 7.43 -1.19 -14.65
N GLY A 373 8.32 -0.60 -15.42
CA GLY A 373 8.19 -0.42 -16.85
C GLY A 373 7.48 0.85 -17.29
N SER A 374 6.93 0.84 -18.50
CA SER A 374 6.54 2.03 -19.24
C SER A 374 5.56 2.96 -18.56
N VAL A 375 4.57 2.43 -17.81
CA VAL A 375 3.56 3.28 -17.17
C VAL A 375 4.17 4.19 -16.12
N GLY A 376 4.91 3.63 -15.16
CA GLY A 376 5.51 4.40 -14.08
C GLY A 376 6.63 5.33 -14.56
N ILE A 377 7.45 4.86 -15.50
CA ILE A 377 8.50 5.66 -16.13
C ILE A 377 7.87 6.87 -16.85
N GLY A 378 6.83 6.64 -17.63
CA GLY A 378 6.13 7.72 -18.34
C GLY A 378 5.48 8.72 -17.38
N LEU A 379 4.75 8.25 -16.36
CA LEU A 379 4.09 9.13 -15.37
C LEU A 379 5.10 9.96 -14.57
N ALA A 380 6.26 9.41 -14.21
CA ALA A 380 7.32 10.17 -13.55
C ALA A 380 7.79 11.36 -14.41
N HIS A 381 7.97 11.12 -15.70
CA HIS A 381 8.44 12.16 -16.63
C HIS A 381 7.36 13.18 -16.99
N VAL A 382 6.08 12.79 -17.00
CA VAL A 382 4.95 13.73 -17.12
C VAL A 382 4.91 14.73 -15.98
N ASP A 383 5.29 14.33 -14.76
CA ASP A 383 5.26 15.16 -13.56
C ASP A 383 6.56 16.00 -13.36
N LEU A 384 7.53 15.89 -14.26
CA LEU A 384 8.71 16.75 -14.23
C LEU A 384 8.33 18.23 -14.46
N ASP A 385 9.18 19.13 -13.96
CA ASP A 385 9.03 20.56 -14.24
C ASP A 385 8.96 20.77 -15.76
N PRO A 386 7.90 21.40 -16.29
CA PRO A 386 7.78 21.66 -17.74
C PRO A 386 8.98 22.38 -18.36
N ARG A 387 9.78 23.11 -17.55
CA ARG A 387 11.02 23.76 -17.98
C ARG A 387 12.16 22.76 -18.23
N LEU A 388 12.04 21.54 -17.74
CA LEU A 388 13.02 20.46 -17.90
C LEU A 388 12.60 19.46 -19.00
N VAL A 389 11.43 19.64 -19.61
CA VAL A 389 10.95 18.81 -20.72
C VAL A 389 11.70 19.17 -22.00
N ASP A 390 12.74 18.44 -22.26
CA ASP A 390 13.56 18.54 -23.47
C ASP A 390 13.09 17.56 -24.56
N PRO A 391 13.71 17.58 -25.76
CA PRO A 391 13.39 16.62 -26.83
C PRO A 391 13.56 15.16 -26.43
N ALA A 392 14.53 14.81 -25.57
CA ALA A 392 14.77 13.45 -25.12
C ALA A 392 13.63 12.96 -24.24
N THR A 393 13.15 13.78 -23.29
CA THR A 393 11.96 13.50 -22.48
C THR A 393 10.73 13.22 -23.35
N ARG A 394 10.52 13.99 -24.44
CA ARG A 394 9.41 13.77 -25.36
C ARG A 394 9.53 12.41 -26.11
N VAL A 395 10.73 12.01 -26.49
CA VAL A 395 11.00 10.70 -27.10
C VAL A 395 10.67 9.60 -26.09
N LEU A 396 11.12 9.73 -24.83
CA LEU A 396 10.82 8.79 -23.77
C LEU A 396 9.31 8.65 -23.53
N LEU A 397 8.57 9.75 -23.47
CA LEU A 397 7.11 9.73 -23.28
C LEU A 397 6.38 9.03 -24.44
N ARG A 398 6.81 9.21 -25.68
CA ARG A 398 6.25 8.48 -26.83
C ARG A 398 6.54 6.99 -26.75
N ARG A 399 7.77 6.59 -26.36
CA ARG A 399 8.13 5.18 -26.13
C ARG A 399 7.28 4.58 -25.03
N ALA A 400 7.12 5.28 -23.91
CA ALA A 400 6.30 4.83 -22.79
C ALA A 400 4.83 4.67 -23.19
N ALA A 401 4.25 5.64 -23.89
CA ALA A 401 2.87 5.55 -24.38
C ALA A 401 2.70 4.39 -25.39
N ALA A 402 3.63 4.20 -26.31
CA ALA A 402 3.57 3.11 -27.30
C ALA A 402 3.68 1.73 -26.63
N ALA A 403 4.58 1.54 -25.67
CA ALA A 403 4.71 0.30 -24.92
C ALA A 403 3.45 0.03 -24.07
N THR A 404 2.93 1.05 -23.41
CA THR A 404 1.71 0.97 -22.59
C THR A 404 0.50 0.60 -23.43
N TRP A 405 0.36 1.20 -24.62
CA TRP A 405 -0.73 0.85 -25.53
C TRP A 405 -0.71 -0.63 -25.95
N ARG A 406 0.47 -1.17 -26.19
CA ARG A 406 0.61 -2.58 -26.60
C ARG A 406 0.42 -3.58 -25.48
N MET A 407 0.90 -3.26 -24.27
CA MET A 407 1.10 -4.26 -23.22
C MET A 407 0.33 -3.95 -21.92
N GLY A 408 -0.12 -2.71 -21.72
CA GLY A 408 -0.63 -2.23 -20.44
C GLY A 408 -2.08 -2.62 -20.11
N PHE A 409 -2.79 -3.27 -21.06
CA PHE A 409 -4.21 -3.54 -20.89
C PHE A 409 -4.53 -5.03 -20.86
N GLY A 410 -5.58 -5.37 -20.10
CA GLY A 410 -6.21 -6.68 -20.09
C GLY A 410 -5.65 -7.65 -19.04
N ALA A 411 -4.80 -7.18 -18.12
CA ALA A 411 -4.34 -7.98 -16.98
C ALA A 411 -5.34 -7.90 -15.82
N ASN A 412 -5.48 -6.71 -15.24
CA ASN A 412 -6.46 -6.41 -14.19
C ASN A 412 -6.85 -4.92 -14.27
N HIS A 413 -7.72 -4.46 -13.37
CA HIS A 413 -8.22 -3.08 -13.38
C HIS A 413 -7.53 -2.17 -12.33
N GLY A 414 -6.40 -2.60 -11.74
CA GLY A 414 -5.68 -1.83 -10.72
C GLY A 414 -4.93 -0.62 -11.28
N LEU A 415 -4.54 0.28 -10.37
CA LEU A 415 -3.67 1.41 -10.72
C LEU A 415 -2.20 0.99 -10.82
N CYS A 416 -1.76 0.04 -10.00
CA CYS A 416 -0.34 -0.34 -9.95
C CYS A 416 0.12 -1.10 -11.20
N HIS A 417 -0.62 -2.12 -11.63
CA HIS A 417 -0.23 -3.01 -12.73
C HIS A 417 -1.44 -3.45 -13.56
N GLY A 418 -2.37 -2.52 -13.79
CA GLY A 418 -3.59 -2.80 -14.54
C GLY A 418 -4.06 -1.64 -15.40
N ASP A 419 -5.24 -1.83 -15.98
CA ASP A 419 -5.85 -0.95 -16.99
C ASP A 419 -5.96 0.52 -16.57
N LEU A 420 -6.26 0.78 -15.27
CA LEU A 420 -6.43 2.15 -14.79
C LEU A 420 -5.10 2.91 -14.72
N GLY A 421 -4.00 2.24 -14.38
CA GLY A 421 -2.66 2.86 -14.43
C GLY A 421 -2.22 3.13 -15.86
N ALA A 422 -2.45 2.17 -16.77
CA ALA A 422 -2.18 2.35 -18.18
C ALA A 422 -2.98 3.51 -18.79
N TRP A 423 -4.26 3.60 -18.44
CA TRP A 423 -5.13 4.69 -18.86
C TRP A 423 -4.62 6.06 -18.36
N GLU A 424 -4.21 6.16 -17.09
CA GLU A 424 -3.71 7.42 -16.51
C GLU A 424 -2.51 7.95 -17.30
N LEU A 425 -1.55 7.10 -17.68
CA LEU A 425 -0.42 7.54 -18.51
C LEU A 425 -0.87 8.03 -19.88
N LEU A 426 -1.75 7.29 -20.56
CA LEU A 426 -2.19 7.68 -21.90
C LEU A 426 -2.99 8.97 -21.90
N ASP A 427 -3.86 9.17 -20.91
CA ASP A 427 -4.63 10.42 -20.74
C ASP A 427 -3.69 11.62 -20.52
N ARG A 428 -2.67 11.47 -19.67
CA ARG A 428 -1.64 12.50 -19.43
C ARG A 428 -0.79 12.77 -20.66
N ALA A 429 -0.40 11.72 -21.38
CA ALA A 429 0.40 11.86 -22.60
C ALA A 429 -0.39 12.60 -23.71
N ILE A 430 -1.67 12.32 -23.87
CA ILE A 430 -2.57 13.04 -24.80
C ILE A 430 -2.67 14.52 -24.42
N ALA A 431 -2.76 14.85 -23.14
CA ALA A 431 -2.86 16.24 -22.68
C ALA A 431 -1.59 17.06 -22.94
N LEU A 432 -0.44 16.40 -23.13
CA LEU A 432 0.84 17.03 -23.43
C LEU A 432 1.15 17.16 -24.95
N GLY A 433 0.35 16.53 -25.83
CA GLY A 433 0.54 16.49 -27.30
C GLY A 433 1.55 15.45 -27.71
#